data_3182ddc6d81e0186102d865af42a9984
#
_entry.id   3182ddc6d81e0186102d865af42a9984
#
_cell.length_a   1.000
_cell.length_b   1.000
_cell.length_c   1.000
_cell.angle_alpha   90.00
_cell.angle_beta   90.00
_cell.angle_gamma   90.00
#
_symmetry.space_group_name_H-M   'P 1'
#
loop_
_entity.id
_entity.type
_entity.pdbx_description
1 polymer ?
#
loop_
_entity_poly.entity_id
_entity_poly.type
_entity_poly.pdbx_seq_one_letter_code
_entity_poly.pdbx_strand_id
1 'polypeptide(L)'
;PTRLARNGTAFTRFGTVNLKNNPYRLDERPIEEECACATCRTFARGYIRHLIKAEEILGLRLITMHNLYFYLNLTQQIRDSIDNGTFPQFRERFVSDYVA
;
A
#
# COMPACT_ATOMS: atom_id res chain seq x y z
N PRO A 1 -0.58 8.54 6.92
CA PRO A 1 -1.19 7.25 6.51
C PRO A 1 -2.66 7.12 6.92
N THR A 2 -3.00 7.52 8.14
CA THR A 2 -4.38 7.38 8.62
C THR A 2 -5.36 8.23 7.82
N ARG A 3 -4.98 9.45 7.50
CA ARG A 3 -5.83 10.36 6.73
C ARG A 3 -6.07 9.83 5.32
N LEU A 4 -5.02 9.32 4.68
CA LEU A 4 -5.13 8.75 3.34
C LEU A 4 -5.96 7.47 3.36
N ALA A 5 -5.82 6.65 4.41
CA ALA A 5 -6.62 5.45 4.57
C ALA A 5 -8.12 5.77 4.66
N ARG A 6 -8.49 6.86 5.31
CA ARG A 6 -9.90 7.28 5.38
C ARG A 6 -10.48 7.58 4.02
N ASN A 7 -9.64 8.04 3.10
CA ASN A 7 -10.04 8.33 1.73
C ASN A 7 -9.97 7.09 0.82
N GLY A 8 -9.61 5.94 1.37
CA GLY A 8 -9.48 4.71 0.60
C GLY A 8 -8.16 4.60 -0.14
N THR A 9 -7.19 5.45 0.16
CA THR A 9 -5.92 5.50 -0.55
C THR A 9 -4.90 4.58 0.11
N ALA A 10 -4.33 3.67 -0.68
CA ALA A 10 -3.27 2.77 -0.24
C ALA A 10 -2.00 3.03 -1.05
N PHE A 11 -0.83 2.89 -0.40
CA PHE A 11 0.46 3.04 -1.05
C PHE A 11 0.90 1.71 -1.67
N THR A 12 1.45 1.79 -2.87
CA THR A 12 2.18 0.67 -3.47
C THR A 12 3.52 1.16 -3.97
N ARG A 13 4.39 0.22 -4.30
CA ARG A 13 5.70 0.55 -4.86
C ARG A 13 5.59 1.39 -6.15
N PHE A 14 4.52 1.23 -6.89
CA PHE A 14 4.34 1.89 -8.18
C PHE A 14 3.43 3.12 -8.13
N GLY A 15 3.00 3.52 -6.94
CA GLY A 15 2.13 4.68 -6.76
C GLY A 15 0.99 4.37 -5.82
N THR A 16 0.02 5.28 -5.74
CA THR A 16 -1.13 5.11 -4.87
C THR A 16 -2.29 4.45 -5.62
N VAL A 17 -3.12 3.74 -4.85
CA VAL A 17 -4.33 3.09 -5.33
C VAL A 17 -5.50 3.58 -4.50
N ASN A 18 -6.56 4.07 -5.14
CA ASN A 18 -7.77 4.43 -4.43
C ASN A 18 -8.77 3.28 -4.51
N LEU A 19 -8.91 2.56 -3.40
CA LEU A 19 -9.72 1.35 -3.36
C LEU A 19 -11.22 1.61 -3.44
N LYS A 20 -11.67 2.85 -3.36
CA LYS A 20 -13.07 3.20 -3.58
C LYS A 20 -13.47 3.12 -5.05
N ASN A 21 -12.52 3.08 -5.96
CA ASN A 21 -12.79 3.10 -7.38
C ASN A 21 -13.47 1.81 -7.85
N ASN A 22 -14.38 1.98 -8.80
CA ASN A 22 -15.20 0.89 -9.33
C ASN A 22 -14.42 -0.31 -9.88
N PRO A 23 -13.28 -0.12 -10.60
CA PRO A 23 -12.54 -1.25 -11.13
C PRO A 23 -12.12 -2.29 -10.10
N TYR A 24 -12.06 -1.91 -8.81
CA TYR A 24 -11.62 -2.82 -7.75
C TYR A 24 -12.74 -3.61 -7.12
N ARG A 25 -13.99 -3.42 -7.56
CA ARG A 25 -15.16 -4.03 -6.93
C ARG A 25 -15.08 -5.55 -6.83
N LEU A 26 -14.58 -6.19 -7.86
CA LEU A 26 -14.43 -7.65 -7.91
C LEU A 26 -12.98 -8.08 -7.99
N ASP A 27 -12.06 -7.21 -7.61
CA ASP A 27 -10.62 -7.47 -7.68
C ASP A 27 -10.21 -8.41 -6.54
N GLU A 28 -9.74 -9.59 -6.89
CA GLU A 28 -9.32 -10.60 -5.92
C GLU A 28 -7.86 -10.47 -5.51
N ARG A 29 -7.12 -9.54 -6.10
CA ARG A 29 -5.72 -9.34 -5.78
C ARG A 29 -5.57 -8.61 -4.45
N PRO A 30 -4.43 -8.80 -3.74
CA PRO A 30 -4.13 -7.97 -2.59
C PRO A 30 -3.86 -6.53 -3.03
N ILE A 31 -3.77 -5.61 -2.06
CA ILE A 31 -3.41 -4.22 -2.37
C ILE A 31 -2.11 -4.18 -3.16
N GLU A 32 -1.12 -4.95 -2.71
CA GLU A 32 0.15 -5.08 -3.40
C GLU A 32 0.61 -6.53 -3.31
N GLU A 33 0.88 -7.14 -4.47
CA GLU A 33 1.10 -8.58 -4.53
C GLU A 33 2.37 -9.04 -3.80
N GLU A 34 3.39 -8.19 -3.77
CA GLU A 34 4.64 -8.53 -3.11
C GLU A 34 4.69 -8.09 -1.65
N CYS A 35 3.60 -7.50 -1.15
CA CYS A 35 3.55 -7.01 0.22
C CYS A 35 3.27 -8.15 1.19
N ALA A 36 4.05 -8.22 2.27
CA ALA A 36 3.91 -9.24 3.29
C ALA A 36 3.10 -8.80 4.51
N CYS A 37 2.43 -7.64 4.46
CA CYS A 37 1.62 -7.20 5.59
C CYS A 37 0.41 -8.11 5.79
N ALA A 38 -0.15 -8.08 7.00
CA ALA A 38 -1.29 -8.93 7.32
C ALA A 38 -2.49 -8.68 6.41
N THR A 39 -2.72 -7.43 6.01
CA THR A 39 -3.81 -7.08 5.11
C THR A 39 -3.64 -7.75 3.75
N CYS A 40 -2.47 -7.60 3.13
CA CYS A 40 -2.23 -8.16 1.80
C CYS A 40 -2.21 -9.67 1.78
N ARG A 41 -1.76 -10.30 2.89
CA ARG A 41 -1.74 -11.76 2.97
C ARG A 41 -3.12 -12.39 3.17
N THR A 42 -4.10 -11.60 3.58
CA THR A 42 -5.40 -12.14 4.02
C THR A 42 -6.57 -11.62 3.21
N PHE A 43 -6.53 -10.38 2.73
CA PHE A 43 -7.70 -9.73 2.16
C PHE A 43 -7.45 -9.21 0.74
N ALA A 44 -8.48 -9.32 -0.10
CA ALA A 44 -8.46 -8.82 -1.46
C ALA A 44 -8.91 -7.36 -1.53
N ARG A 45 -8.53 -6.66 -2.59
CA ARG A 45 -8.94 -5.28 -2.85
C ARG A 45 -10.46 -5.11 -2.84
N GLY A 46 -11.15 -6.03 -3.49
CA GLY A 46 -12.62 -5.99 -3.58
C GLY A 46 -13.29 -6.07 -2.23
N TYR A 47 -12.77 -6.92 -1.34
CA TYR A 47 -13.30 -7.04 0.01
C TYR A 47 -13.08 -5.74 0.81
N ILE A 48 -11.88 -5.18 0.72
CA ILE A 48 -11.55 -3.93 1.42
C ILE A 48 -12.44 -2.79 0.90
N ARG A 49 -12.63 -2.71 -0.42
CA ARG A 49 -13.54 -1.73 -1.03
C ARG A 49 -14.95 -1.89 -0.49
N HIS A 50 -15.43 -3.12 -0.39
CA HIS A 50 -16.76 -3.39 0.18
C HIS A 50 -16.87 -2.83 1.60
N LEU A 51 -15.86 -3.06 2.44
CA LEU A 51 -15.87 -2.56 3.80
C LEU A 51 -15.89 -1.02 3.84
N ILE A 52 -15.12 -0.38 2.99
CA ILE A 52 -15.07 1.09 2.94
C ILE A 52 -16.41 1.65 2.47
N LYS A 53 -17.02 1.06 1.44
CA LYS A 53 -18.33 1.50 0.93
C LYS A 53 -19.43 1.27 1.95
N ALA A 54 -19.30 0.25 2.78
CA ALA A 54 -20.25 -0.02 3.86
C ALA A 54 -19.94 0.77 5.13
N GLU A 55 -18.93 1.65 5.09
CA GLU A 55 -18.51 2.47 6.20
C GLU A 55 -18.09 1.65 7.44
N GLU A 56 -17.53 0.47 7.20
CA GLU A 56 -17.01 -0.38 8.27
C GLU A 56 -15.59 0.08 8.67
N ILE A 57 -15.40 0.20 9.99
CA ILE A 57 -14.09 0.61 10.53
C ILE A 57 -13.00 -0.36 10.16
N LEU A 58 -13.32 -1.65 9.99
CA LEU A 58 -12.33 -2.65 9.59
C LEU A 58 -11.64 -2.28 8.27
N GLY A 59 -12.38 -1.75 7.29
CA GLY A 59 -11.77 -1.33 6.04
C GLY A 59 -10.70 -0.27 6.23
N LEU A 60 -10.99 0.72 7.06
CA LEU A 60 -10.03 1.76 7.41
C LEU A 60 -8.79 1.17 8.09
N ARG A 61 -9.00 0.26 9.04
CA ARG A 61 -7.90 -0.39 9.76
C ARG A 61 -7.02 -1.21 8.84
N LEU A 62 -7.61 -1.94 7.91
CA LEU A 62 -6.86 -2.77 6.99
C LEU A 62 -5.95 -1.94 6.09
N ILE A 63 -6.45 -0.82 5.56
CA ILE A 63 -5.65 0.08 4.74
C ILE A 63 -4.56 0.73 5.59
N THR A 64 -4.89 1.17 6.80
CA THR A 64 -3.92 1.79 7.70
C THR A 64 -2.78 0.83 8.02
N MET A 65 -3.07 -0.44 8.31
CA MET A 65 -2.06 -1.45 8.58
C MET A 65 -1.14 -1.63 7.37
N HIS A 66 -1.72 -1.70 6.17
CA HIS A 66 -0.92 -1.82 4.96
C HIS A 66 -0.02 -0.60 4.75
N ASN A 67 -0.58 0.62 4.91
CA ASN A 67 0.18 1.85 4.68
C ASN A 67 1.32 2.00 5.67
N LEU A 68 1.10 1.65 6.93
CA LEU A 68 2.16 1.67 7.94
C LEU A 68 3.25 0.66 7.61
N TYR A 69 2.87 -0.55 7.23
CA TYR A 69 3.84 -1.56 6.83
C TYR A 69 4.66 -1.08 5.62
N PHE A 70 3.99 -0.52 4.63
CA PHE A 70 4.66 0.02 3.44
C PHE A 70 5.70 1.07 3.84
N TYR A 71 5.30 2.02 4.67
CA TYR A 71 6.17 3.11 5.10
C TYR A 71 7.39 2.60 5.87
N LEU A 72 7.16 1.71 6.83
CA LEU A 72 8.26 1.16 7.64
C LEU A 72 9.21 0.32 6.80
N ASN A 73 8.67 -0.47 5.88
CA ASN A 73 9.48 -1.29 4.99
C ASN A 73 10.32 -0.42 4.05
N LEU A 74 9.72 0.63 3.48
CA LEU A 74 10.44 1.57 2.63
C LEU A 74 11.57 2.26 3.41
N THR A 75 11.29 2.70 4.64
CA THR A 75 12.30 3.33 5.49
C THR A 75 13.47 2.38 5.74
N GLN A 76 13.18 1.10 5.99
CA GLN A 76 14.24 0.11 6.21
C GLN A 76 15.06 -0.12 4.94
N GLN A 77 14.41 -0.18 3.79
CA GLN A 77 15.12 -0.32 2.51
C GLN A 77 16.05 0.87 2.25
N ILE A 78 15.60 2.07 2.59
CA ILE A 78 16.43 3.28 2.46
C ILE A 78 17.67 3.16 3.35
N ARG A 79 17.48 2.77 4.62
CA ARG A 79 18.60 2.59 5.56
C ARG A 79 19.59 1.55 5.06
N ASP A 80 19.09 0.41 4.61
CA ASP A 80 19.94 -0.65 4.09
C ASP A 80 20.75 -0.19 2.88
N SER A 81 20.12 0.58 1.98
CA SER A 81 20.80 1.06 0.79
C SER A 81 21.89 2.09 1.12
N ILE A 82 21.67 2.91 2.15
CA ILE A 82 22.69 3.84 2.62
C ILE A 82 23.87 3.07 3.21
N ASP A 83 23.59 2.08 4.06
CA ASP A 83 24.63 1.27 4.69
C ASP A 83 25.45 0.48 3.67
N ASN A 84 24.82 0.03 2.59
CA ASN A 84 25.46 -0.74 1.53
C ASN A 84 26.10 0.14 0.44
N GLY A 85 25.95 1.46 0.52
CA GLY A 85 26.46 2.37 -0.50
C GLY A 85 25.68 2.33 -1.80
N THR A 86 24.44 1.83 -1.80
CA THR A 86 23.63 1.69 -3.01
C THR A 86 22.44 2.65 -3.06
N PHE A 87 22.41 3.65 -2.19
CA PHE A 87 21.27 4.56 -2.12
C PHE A 87 20.98 5.29 -3.43
N PRO A 88 21.97 5.82 -4.17
CA PRO A 88 21.67 6.51 -5.43
C PRO A 88 20.91 5.62 -6.42
N GLN A 89 21.32 4.35 -6.54
CA GLN A 89 20.66 3.39 -7.43
C GLN A 89 19.26 3.06 -6.93
N PHE A 90 19.09 2.87 -5.62
CA PHE A 90 17.78 2.61 -5.03
C PHE A 90 16.83 3.79 -5.29
N ARG A 91 17.28 5.02 -5.03
CA ARG A 91 16.48 6.22 -5.24
C ARG A 91 16.04 6.36 -6.69
N GLU A 92 16.96 6.17 -7.61
CA GLU A 92 16.67 6.30 -9.03
C GLU A 92 15.62 5.28 -9.47
N ARG A 93 15.75 4.04 -9.05
CA ARG A 93 14.79 2.99 -9.39
C ARG A 93 13.43 3.26 -8.79
N PHE A 94 13.39 3.65 -7.52
CA PHE A 94 12.13 3.93 -6.85
C PHE A 94 11.39 5.10 -7.50
N VAL A 95 12.09 6.20 -7.77
CA VAL A 95 11.48 7.39 -8.39
C VAL A 95 11.01 7.07 -9.81
N SER A 96 11.76 6.26 -10.55
CA SER A 96 11.39 5.86 -11.90
C SER A 96 10.12 5.01 -11.93
N ASP A 97 9.95 4.13 -10.95
CA ASP A 97 8.80 3.21 -10.88
C ASP A 97 7.56 3.85 -10.26
N TYR A 98 7.74 4.85 -9.40
CA TYR A 98 6.63 5.40 -8.63
C TYR A 98 5.85 6.43 -9.43
N VAL A 99 4.55 6.20 -9.55
CA VAL A 99 3.61 7.11 -10.20
C VAL A 99 2.61 7.58 -9.15
N ALA A 100 2.77 8.80 -8.71
CA ALA A 100 1.93 9.37 -7.63
C ALA A 100 0.49 9.67 -8.09
#